data_73d1445938557baea8f1956f8f364786
#
_entry.id   73d1445938557baea8f1956f8f364786
#
_cell.length_a   1.000
_cell.length_b   1.000
_cell.length_c   1.000
_cell.angle_alpha   90.00
_cell.angle_beta   90.00
_cell.angle_gamma   90.00
#
_symmetry.space_group_name_H-M   'P 1'
#
loop_
_entity.id
_entity.type
_entity.pdbx_description
1 polymer ?
#
loop_
_entity_poly.entity_id
_entity_poly.type
_entity_poly.pdbx_seq_one_letter_code
_entity_poly.pdbx_strand_id
1 'polypeptide(L)'
;LLRQRGALRGDVPGRQADHLGADGPDAHHQHRGRHGRQPAAGRRAGRAGAHSLERCMPLNIVIRDVIGMARSTREVRTILHNGLAKVDGRVVKDTRRGVGVMDVLTLGEENYRCVLDTNGRLRYRPISADEAGWKVCRVEGKSTIKGGKTQVHLHDGRNIIVDDASEHKTGDSLKISLPEQKVLEHIKFGEGTRCMLVGGVHVGKLADVTDVIVKRSSMPNEVEFEGFGTITDNVFSVGNCTL
;
A
#
# COMPACT_ATOMS: atom_id res chain seq x y z
N LEU A 1 44.40 -36.38 23.98
CA LEU A 1 45.71 -35.78 24.18
C LEU A 1 45.57 -34.26 24.26
N LEU A 2 45.83 -33.76 25.47
CA LEU A 2 45.90 -32.35 25.90
C LEU A 2 46.94 -31.55 25.12
N ARG A 3 46.68 -30.26 24.89
CA ARG A 3 47.63 -29.17 25.23
C ARG A 3 46.94 -27.82 25.27
N GLN A 4 46.86 -27.29 26.48
CA GLN A 4 46.72 -25.87 26.83
C GLN A 4 48.05 -25.14 26.59
N ARG A 5 47.98 -23.85 26.28
CA ARG A 5 48.90 -22.74 26.64
C ARG A 5 48.27 -21.48 25.98
N GLY A 6 48.10 -20.34 26.63
CA GLY A 6 48.72 -19.72 27.76
C GLY A 6 48.54 -18.22 27.51
N ALA A 7 48.06 -17.50 28.52
CA ALA A 7 47.82 -16.06 28.55
C ALA A 7 49.10 -15.24 28.43
N LEU A 8 49.01 -14.02 27.89
CA LEU A 8 49.83 -12.89 28.32
C LEU A 8 49.05 -11.57 28.22
N ARG A 9 49.05 -10.89 29.34
CA ARG A 9 48.57 -9.55 29.63
C ARG A 9 49.44 -8.49 28.95
N GLY A 10 48.86 -7.32 28.68
CA GLY A 10 49.58 -6.10 28.37
C GLY A 10 48.70 -4.88 28.68
N ASP A 11 48.73 -4.48 29.94
CA ASP A 11 48.27 -3.15 30.38
C ASP A 11 49.30 -2.09 29.95
N VAL A 12 48.82 -0.96 29.47
CA VAL A 12 49.52 0.32 29.50
C VAL A 12 48.56 1.48 29.71
N PRO A 13 48.86 2.44 30.59
CA PRO A 13 47.94 3.41 31.19
C PRO A 13 47.89 4.77 30.52
N GLY A 14 46.78 5.45 30.77
CA GLY A 14 46.64 6.85 31.11
C GLY A 14 47.22 7.96 30.23
N ARG A 15 46.32 8.80 29.73
CA ARG A 15 46.53 10.27 29.71
C ARG A 15 45.20 10.99 29.91
N GLN A 16 45.07 11.58 31.10
CA GLN A 16 44.21 12.74 31.35
C GLN A 16 44.80 13.96 30.65
N ALA A 17 43.90 14.76 30.09
CA ALA A 17 44.12 16.19 29.89
C ALA A 17 42.77 16.91 29.94
N ASP A 18 42.59 17.64 31.02
CA ASP A 18 41.60 18.69 31.21
C ASP A 18 41.75 19.78 30.14
N HIS A 19 40.64 20.43 29.74
CA HIS A 19 40.48 21.87 29.74
C HIS A 19 39.08 22.27 29.20
N LEU A 20 38.26 22.82 30.14
CA LEU A 20 37.71 24.19 30.13
C LEU A 20 36.90 24.62 28.87
N GLY A 21 35.59 24.66 29.01
CA GLY A 21 34.72 25.81 29.10
C GLY A 21 34.59 26.72 27.89
N ALA A 22 33.40 26.77 27.32
CA ALA A 22 32.78 28.01 26.85
C ALA A 22 31.30 27.78 26.58
N ASP A 23 30.50 28.51 27.32
CA ASP A 23 29.06 28.75 27.07
C ASP A 23 28.81 29.38 25.70
N GLY A 24 27.74 28.98 25.02
CA GLY A 24 27.20 29.66 23.85
C GLY A 24 25.81 29.12 23.53
N PRO A 25 24.86 29.97 23.11
CA PRO A 25 23.46 29.87 23.45
C PRO A 25 22.61 29.02 22.50
N ASP A 26 21.52 28.56 23.07
CA ASP A 26 20.29 28.00 22.51
C ASP A 26 20.10 28.11 20.97
N ALA A 27 20.26 27.01 20.29
CA ALA A 27 19.70 26.79 18.97
C ALA A 27 18.50 25.85 19.09
N HIS A 28 17.31 26.45 19.10
CA HIS A 28 16.06 25.75 18.86
C HIS A 28 16.15 24.91 17.58
N HIS A 29 16.51 23.65 17.69
CA HIS A 29 16.36 22.69 16.62
C HIS A 29 14.89 22.26 16.59
N GLN A 30 14.14 22.96 15.73
CA GLN A 30 12.86 22.50 15.24
C GLN A 30 13.08 21.12 14.61
N HIS A 31 12.63 20.08 15.31
CA HIS A 31 12.43 18.76 14.73
C HIS A 31 11.35 18.85 13.64
N ARG A 32 11.77 19.21 12.43
CA ARG A 32 10.97 18.91 11.23
C ARG A 32 10.86 17.41 11.14
N GLY A 33 9.68 16.89 11.46
CA GLY A 33 9.32 15.49 11.27
C GLY A 33 9.68 15.07 9.84
N ARG A 34 10.70 14.26 9.70
CA ARG A 34 10.99 13.55 8.46
C ARG A 34 9.84 12.58 8.27
N HIS A 35 8.84 12.98 7.48
CA HIS A 35 7.92 12.03 6.87
C HIS A 35 8.78 10.92 6.27
N GLY A 36 8.55 9.69 6.72
CA GLY A 36 9.30 8.52 6.28
C GLY A 36 9.14 8.36 4.77
N ARG A 37 10.09 8.95 4.02
CA ARG A 37 10.27 8.61 2.61
C ARG A 37 10.55 7.13 2.58
N GLN A 38 9.69 6.39 1.92
CA GLN A 38 10.05 5.05 1.44
C GLN A 38 11.44 5.14 0.80
N PRO A 39 12.34 4.17 1.02
CA PRO A 39 13.65 4.21 0.40
C PRO A 39 13.45 4.43 -1.09
N ALA A 40 14.03 5.49 -1.61
CA ALA A 40 13.99 5.81 -3.03
C ALA A 40 14.53 4.58 -3.77
N ALA A 41 13.62 3.75 -4.25
CA ALA A 41 13.95 2.66 -5.15
C ALA A 41 14.64 3.35 -6.34
N GLY A 42 15.92 3.05 -6.49
CA GLY A 42 16.74 3.68 -7.52
C GLY A 42 16.02 3.66 -8.86
N ARG A 43 16.32 4.61 -9.74
CA ARG A 43 15.69 4.99 -11.03
C ARG A 43 15.36 3.85 -12.04
N ARG A 44 15.26 2.62 -11.60
CA ARG A 44 14.68 1.47 -12.31
C ARG A 44 13.35 1.03 -11.67
N ALA A 45 12.69 1.95 -10.99
CA ALA A 45 11.37 1.79 -10.45
C ALA A 45 10.37 1.37 -11.54
N GLY A 46 9.39 0.62 -11.14
CA GLY A 46 8.42 -0.05 -11.96
C GLY A 46 7.83 0.77 -13.10
N ARG A 47 7.42 0.10 -14.16
CA ARG A 47 6.47 0.68 -15.10
C ARG A 47 5.18 0.92 -14.33
N ALA A 48 4.59 2.10 -14.55
CA ALA A 48 3.25 2.37 -14.10
C ALA A 48 2.37 1.20 -14.54
N GLY A 49 1.99 0.42 -13.56
CA GLY A 49 0.97 -0.59 -13.73
C GLY A 49 -0.39 0.09 -13.62
N ALA A 50 -1.33 -0.62 -13.07
CA ALA A 50 -2.64 -0.09 -12.75
C ALA A 50 -2.60 1.03 -11.70
N HIS A 51 -1.64 1.01 -10.77
CA HIS A 51 -1.48 2.00 -9.70
C HIS A 51 -0.44 3.09 -10.02
N SER A 52 -0.54 4.24 -9.34
CA SER A 52 0.52 5.25 -9.37
C SER A 52 1.84 4.70 -8.80
N LEU A 53 2.97 5.22 -9.28
CA LEU A 53 4.30 4.76 -8.84
C LEU A 53 4.54 4.95 -7.34
N GLU A 54 3.87 5.90 -6.72
CA GLU A 54 3.99 6.19 -5.29
C GLU A 54 3.24 5.19 -4.41
N ARG A 55 2.19 4.56 -4.96
CA ARG A 55 1.28 3.64 -4.24
C ARG A 55 1.45 2.19 -4.65
N CYS A 56 2.54 1.83 -5.32
CA CYS A 56 2.81 0.47 -5.72
C CYS A 56 4.26 0.06 -5.49
N MET A 57 4.49 -1.24 -5.44
CA MET A 57 5.81 -1.85 -5.32
C MET A 57 6.09 -2.73 -6.53
N PRO A 58 7.30 -2.67 -7.15
CA PRO A 58 7.66 -3.54 -8.25
C PRO A 58 7.63 -5.01 -7.86
N LEU A 59 7.05 -5.85 -8.71
CA LEU A 59 6.88 -7.29 -8.47
C LEU A 59 8.19 -8.01 -8.13
N ASN A 60 9.32 -7.58 -8.71
CA ASN A 60 10.63 -8.10 -8.37
C ASN A 60 10.98 -7.94 -6.87
N ILE A 61 10.68 -6.77 -6.29
CA ILE A 61 10.93 -6.49 -4.87
C ILE A 61 9.97 -7.29 -4.01
N VAL A 62 8.70 -7.37 -4.42
CA VAL A 62 7.67 -8.12 -3.70
C VAL A 62 8.07 -9.59 -3.56
N ILE A 63 8.43 -10.26 -4.65
CA ILE A 63 8.73 -11.70 -4.64
C ILE A 63 10.06 -11.98 -3.92
N ARG A 64 11.08 -11.11 -4.12
CA ARG A 64 12.41 -11.34 -3.58
C ARG A 64 12.56 -10.90 -2.12
N ASP A 65 12.13 -9.65 -1.83
CA ASP A 65 12.50 -9.00 -0.57
C ASP A 65 11.37 -9.03 0.47
N VAL A 66 10.10 -9.04 0.02
CA VAL A 66 8.95 -9.00 0.95
C VAL A 66 8.43 -10.39 1.25
N ILE A 67 8.16 -11.20 0.23
CA ILE A 67 7.68 -12.59 0.40
C ILE A 67 8.86 -13.54 0.64
N GLY A 68 10.03 -13.28 0.00
CA GLY A 68 11.24 -14.08 0.18
C GLY A 68 11.24 -15.39 -0.61
N MET A 69 10.36 -15.53 -1.61
CA MET A 69 10.24 -16.76 -2.43
C MET A 69 11.41 -16.93 -3.40
N ALA A 70 12.16 -15.89 -3.68
CA ALA A 70 13.35 -15.90 -4.52
C ALA A 70 14.50 -15.13 -3.88
N ARG A 71 15.73 -15.58 -4.05
CA ARG A 71 16.94 -14.93 -3.50
C ARG A 71 17.53 -13.90 -4.48
N SER A 72 17.28 -14.04 -5.76
CA SER A 72 17.86 -13.20 -6.82
C SER A 72 16.83 -12.75 -7.84
N THR A 73 17.09 -11.62 -8.49
CA THR A 73 16.28 -11.13 -9.62
C THR A 73 16.25 -12.13 -10.79
N ARG A 74 17.28 -12.98 -10.93
CA ARG A 74 17.31 -14.02 -11.97
C ARG A 74 16.27 -15.09 -11.71
N GLU A 75 16.15 -15.55 -10.48
CA GLU A 75 15.11 -16.51 -10.05
C GLU A 75 13.71 -15.92 -10.22
N VAL A 76 13.50 -14.63 -9.80
CA VAL A 76 12.23 -13.95 -10.07
C VAL A 76 11.87 -13.97 -11.54
N ARG A 77 12.82 -13.68 -12.45
CA ARG A 77 12.57 -13.74 -13.90
C ARG A 77 12.16 -15.13 -14.36
N THR A 78 12.77 -16.17 -13.81
CA THR A 78 12.41 -17.56 -14.12
C THR A 78 10.99 -17.88 -13.67
N ILE A 79 10.60 -17.49 -12.44
CA ILE A 79 9.24 -17.65 -11.92
C ILE A 79 8.22 -16.94 -12.83
N LEU A 80 8.50 -15.69 -13.22
CA LEU A 80 7.63 -14.92 -14.10
C LEU A 80 7.56 -15.48 -15.52
N HIS A 81 8.69 -15.95 -16.05
CA HIS A 81 8.74 -16.54 -17.39
C HIS A 81 7.92 -17.82 -17.48
N ASN A 82 7.97 -18.63 -16.45
CA ASN A 82 7.16 -19.86 -16.32
C ASN A 82 5.66 -19.59 -16.09
N GLY A 83 5.26 -18.32 -15.97
CA GLY A 83 3.85 -17.95 -15.80
C GLY A 83 3.27 -18.27 -14.42
N LEU A 84 4.11 -18.54 -13.43
CA LEU A 84 3.69 -18.90 -12.06
C LEU A 84 3.18 -17.68 -11.27
N ALA A 85 3.45 -16.46 -11.72
CA ALA A 85 2.97 -15.26 -11.06
C ALA A 85 1.79 -14.65 -11.81
N LYS A 86 0.69 -14.43 -11.08
CA LYS A 86 -0.50 -13.73 -11.58
C LYS A 86 -0.81 -12.55 -10.68
N VAL A 87 -1.14 -11.42 -11.28
CA VAL A 87 -1.67 -10.25 -10.57
C VAL A 87 -3.11 -10.05 -11.01
N ASP A 88 -4.03 -10.07 -10.06
CA ASP A 88 -5.48 -10.00 -10.31
C ASP A 88 -5.97 -11.05 -11.34
N GLY A 89 -5.50 -12.27 -11.22
CA GLY A 89 -5.84 -13.38 -12.11
C GLY A 89 -5.15 -13.37 -13.48
N ARG A 90 -4.35 -12.35 -13.79
CA ARG A 90 -3.63 -12.23 -15.08
C ARG A 90 -2.16 -12.56 -14.92
N VAL A 91 -1.64 -13.42 -15.80
CA VAL A 91 -0.21 -13.77 -15.81
C VAL A 91 0.63 -12.54 -16.13
N VAL A 92 1.63 -12.27 -15.28
CA VAL A 92 2.55 -11.16 -15.44
C VAL A 92 3.96 -11.68 -15.67
N LYS A 93 4.61 -11.19 -16.73
CA LYS A 93 6.00 -11.54 -17.10
C LYS A 93 6.98 -10.38 -16.84
N ASP A 94 6.48 -9.17 -16.57
CA ASP A 94 7.33 -8.00 -16.33
C ASP A 94 7.68 -7.89 -14.83
N THR A 95 8.98 -7.96 -14.54
CA THR A 95 9.54 -7.79 -13.19
C THR A 95 9.30 -6.40 -12.59
N ARG A 96 9.03 -5.40 -13.44
CA ARG A 96 8.78 -4.01 -13.04
C ARG A 96 7.30 -3.69 -12.85
N ARG A 97 6.40 -4.66 -13.08
CA ARG A 97 4.97 -4.47 -12.85
C ARG A 97 4.74 -4.03 -11.41
N GLY A 98 4.07 -2.89 -11.22
CA GLY A 98 3.65 -2.41 -9.90
C GLY A 98 2.49 -3.26 -9.38
N VAL A 99 2.57 -3.61 -8.09
CA VAL A 99 1.49 -4.23 -7.32
C VAL A 99 1.16 -3.28 -6.18
N GLY A 100 -0.07 -2.86 -6.10
CA GLY A 100 -0.54 -1.83 -5.16
C GLY A 100 -1.57 -2.34 -4.17
N VAL A 101 -2.18 -1.39 -3.45
CA VAL A 101 -3.17 -1.69 -2.40
C VAL A 101 -4.36 -2.44 -2.99
N MET A 102 -4.83 -3.46 -2.29
CA MET A 102 -5.91 -4.38 -2.65
C MET A 102 -5.61 -5.34 -3.83
N ASP A 103 -4.48 -5.23 -4.53
CA ASP A 103 -4.14 -6.20 -5.57
C ASP A 103 -3.99 -7.60 -4.98
N VAL A 104 -4.44 -8.58 -5.75
CA VAL A 104 -4.27 -10.00 -5.45
C VAL A 104 -3.10 -10.54 -6.26
N LEU A 105 -2.08 -11.04 -5.55
CA LEU A 105 -0.91 -11.67 -6.13
C LEU A 105 -0.97 -13.18 -5.89
N THR A 106 -1.00 -13.95 -6.96
CA THR A 106 -0.91 -15.42 -6.90
C THR A 106 0.48 -15.86 -7.34
N LEU A 107 1.15 -16.66 -6.54
CA LEU A 107 2.47 -17.23 -6.81
C LEU A 107 2.40 -18.76 -6.68
N GLY A 108 2.30 -19.46 -7.82
CA GLY A 108 2.02 -20.90 -7.81
C GLY A 108 0.65 -21.20 -7.20
N GLU A 109 0.63 -21.81 -6.03
CA GLU A 109 -0.59 -22.15 -5.28
C GLU A 109 -0.94 -21.15 -4.18
N GLU A 110 0.00 -20.28 -3.81
CA GLU A 110 -0.17 -19.31 -2.74
C GLU A 110 -0.78 -18.00 -3.27
N ASN A 111 -1.73 -17.47 -2.52
CA ASN A 111 -2.41 -16.21 -2.83
C ASN A 111 -2.14 -15.19 -1.75
N TYR A 112 -1.88 -13.97 -2.16
CA TYR A 112 -1.60 -12.85 -1.27
C TYR A 112 -2.42 -11.64 -1.64
N ARG A 113 -2.92 -10.90 -0.64
CA ARG A 113 -3.53 -9.59 -0.83
C ARG A 113 -2.59 -8.52 -0.32
N CYS A 114 -2.41 -7.47 -1.14
CA CYS A 114 -1.63 -6.31 -0.75
C CYS A 114 -2.46 -5.37 0.13
N VAL A 115 -2.01 -5.14 1.35
CA VAL A 115 -2.62 -4.22 2.32
C VAL A 115 -1.60 -3.24 2.85
N LEU A 116 -2.06 -2.18 3.54
CA LEU A 116 -1.19 -1.22 4.21
C LEU A 116 -1.02 -1.61 5.68
N ASP A 117 0.22 -1.50 6.16
CA ASP A 117 0.56 -1.60 7.57
C ASP A 117 0.38 -0.24 8.28
N THR A 118 0.34 -0.23 9.59
CA THR A 118 0.25 0.98 10.44
C THR A 118 1.40 1.97 10.23
N ASN A 119 2.48 1.53 9.61
CA ASN A 119 3.61 2.37 9.20
C ASN A 119 3.50 2.90 7.74
N GLY A 120 2.38 2.66 7.07
CA GLY A 120 2.17 3.03 5.66
C GLY A 120 2.97 2.20 4.66
N ARG A 121 3.45 1.02 5.06
CA ARG A 121 4.18 0.09 4.18
C ARG A 121 3.24 -0.93 3.58
N LEU A 122 3.46 -1.27 2.31
CA LEU A 122 2.75 -2.35 1.65
C LEU A 122 3.17 -3.71 2.25
N ARG A 123 2.18 -4.48 2.68
CA ARG A 123 2.30 -5.84 3.21
C ARG A 123 1.49 -6.79 2.34
N TYR A 124 1.98 -8.00 2.21
CA TYR A 124 1.32 -9.06 1.45
C TYR A 124 0.86 -10.13 2.43
N ARG A 125 -0.45 -10.17 2.69
CA ARG A 125 -1.07 -11.15 3.59
C ARG A 125 -1.51 -12.37 2.80
N PRO A 126 -1.23 -13.58 3.28
CA PRO A 126 -1.76 -14.79 2.67
C PRO A 126 -3.29 -14.80 2.80
N ILE A 127 -3.96 -15.19 1.73
CA ILE A 127 -5.42 -15.28 1.63
C ILE A 127 -5.84 -16.63 1.08
N SER A 128 -7.10 -17.02 1.32
CA SER A 128 -7.67 -18.24 0.76
C SER A 128 -7.91 -18.14 -0.76
N ALA A 129 -8.11 -19.26 -1.42
CA ALA A 129 -8.41 -19.30 -2.84
C ALA A 129 -9.74 -18.59 -3.17
N ASP A 130 -10.73 -18.67 -2.28
CA ASP A 130 -12.02 -18.00 -2.44
C ASP A 130 -11.88 -16.48 -2.37
N GLU A 131 -11.02 -15.99 -1.47
CA GLU A 131 -10.72 -14.57 -1.36
C GLU A 131 -9.89 -14.04 -2.53
N ALA A 132 -9.13 -14.88 -3.20
CA ALA A 132 -8.35 -14.52 -4.38
C ALA A 132 -9.22 -14.24 -5.62
N GLY A 133 -10.48 -14.69 -5.62
CA GLY A 133 -11.42 -14.47 -6.72
C GLY A 133 -12.00 -13.08 -6.82
N TRP A 134 -11.74 -12.18 -5.87
CA TRP A 134 -12.29 -10.83 -5.84
C TRP A 134 -11.36 -9.81 -5.22
N LYS A 135 -11.58 -8.53 -5.53
CA LYS A 135 -10.93 -7.42 -4.84
C LYS A 135 -11.87 -6.22 -4.69
N VAL A 136 -11.54 -5.35 -3.74
CA VAL A 136 -12.25 -4.09 -3.53
C VAL A 136 -11.51 -2.97 -4.25
N CYS A 137 -12.24 -2.15 -5.00
CA CYS A 137 -11.70 -1.01 -5.74
C CYS A 137 -12.49 0.25 -5.42
N ARG A 138 -11.80 1.35 -5.04
CA ARG A 138 -12.42 2.65 -4.80
C ARG A 138 -12.72 3.35 -6.13
N VAL A 139 -13.86 4.02 -6.20
CA VAL A 139 -14.25 4.89 -7.29
C VAL A 139 -13.54 6.24 -7.13
N GLU A 140 -12.64 6.56 -8.06
CA GLU A 140 -11.88 7.82 -8.07
C GLU A 140 -12.60 8.92 -8.86
N GLY A 141 -13.30 8.54 -9.90
CA GLY A 141 -14.00 9.50 -10.76
C GLY A 141 -14.92 8.84 -11.77
N LYS A 142 -15.65 9.67 -12.48
CA LYS A 142 -16.58 9.25 -13.53
C LYS A 142 -16.40 10.14 -14.76
N SER A 143 -16.57 9.57 -15.96
CA SER A 143 -16.63 10.32 -17.21
C SER A 143 -17.71 9.75 -18.14
N THR A 144 -18.41 10.63 -18.85
CA THR A 144 -19.39 10.22 -19.84
C THR A 144 -18.69 9.87 -21.16
N ILE A 145 -19.02 8.73 -21.73
CA ILE A 145 -18.49 8.26 -23.02
C ILE A 145 -19.55 8.38 -24.12
N LYS A 146 -19.14 8.17 -25.36
CA LYS A 146 -20.03 8.17 -26.50
C LYS A 146 -21.20 7.18 -26.30
N GLY A 147 -22.43 7.58 -26.62
CA GLY A 147 -23.63 6.76 -26.41
C GLY A 147 -24.29 6.94 -25.04
N GLY A 148 -23.95 7.98 -24.27
CA GLY A 148 -24.61 8.31 -23.01
C GLY A 148 -24.23 7.41 -21.81
N LYS A 149 -23.38 6.40 -22.02
CA LYS A 149 -22.89 5.53 -20.96
C LYS A 149 -21.85 6.23 -20.11
N THR A 150 -21.72 5.81 -18.85
CA THR A 150 -20.73 6.34 -17.91
C THR A 150 -19.60 5.35 -17.68
N GLN A 151 -18.39 5.86 -17.78
CA GLN A 151 -17.19 5.14 -17.40
C GLN A 151 -16.80 5.54 -15.98
N VAL A 152 -16.70 4.55 -15.10
CA VAL A 152 -16.25 4.69 -13.70
C VAL A 152 -14.78 4.36 -13.66
N HIS A 153 -13.98 5.29 -13.12
CA HIS A 153 -12.53 5.12 -12.94
C HIS A 153 -12.24 4.59 -11.54
N LEU A 154 -11.50 3.50 -11.47
CA LEU A 154 -11.11 2.87 -10.21
C LEU A 154 -9.67 3.25 -9.82
N HIS A 155 -9.37 3.18 -8.52
CA HIS A 155 -8.06 3.53 -7.94
C HIS A 155 -6.88 2.73 -8.51
N ASP A 156 -7.15 1.55 -9.05
CA ASP A 156 -6.17 0.67 -9.68
C ASP A 156 -6.02 0.91 -11.20
N GLY A 157 -6.58 2.01 -11.72
CA GLY A 157 -6.55 2.38 -13.14
C GLY A 157 -7.45 1.55 -14.04
N ARG A 158 -8.27 0.67 -13.49
CA ARG A 158 -9.31 -0.03 -14.26
C ARG A 158 -10.50 0.88 -14.48
N ASN A 159 -11.23 0.61 -15.55
CA ASN A 159 -12.45 1.32 -15.91
C ASN A 159 -13.57 0.33 -16.09
N ILE A 160 -14.73 0.65 -15.54
CA ILE A 160 -15.96 -0.12 -15.70
C ILE A 160 -16.98 0.78 -16.39
N ILE A 161 -17.67 0.24 -17.39
CA ILE A 161 -18.75 0.95 -18.07
C ILE A 161 -20.05 0.55 -17.40
N VAL A 162 -20.81 1.55 -16.95
CA VAL A 162 -22.13 1.39 -16.34
C VAL A 162 -23.15 2.22 -17.12
N ASP A 163 -24.38 1.73 -17.18
CA ASP A 163 -25.46 2.44 -17.87
C ASP A 163 -26.02 3.56 -16.99
N ASP A 164 -26.13 3.33 -15.67
CA ASP A 164 -26.58 4.33 -14.71
C ASP A 164 -25.44 4.85 -13.81
N ALA A 165 -25.14 6.13 -13.98
CA ALA A 165 -24.10 6.83 -13.24
C ALA A 165 -24.52 7.29 -11.84
N SER A 166 -25.81 7.34 -11.56
CA SER A 166 -26.37 7.90 -10.34
C SER A 166 -26.08 7.02 -9.12
N GLU A 167 -25.99 5.72 -9.32
CA GLU A 167 -25.77 4.74 -8.27
C GLU A 167 -24.36 4.80 -7.68
N HIS A 168 -23.35 5.16 -8.47
CA HIS A 168 -21.94 5.14 -8.07
C HIS A 168 -21.45 6.55 -7.77
N LYS A 169 -21.09 6.83 -6.53
CA LYS A 169 -20.47 8.10 -6.12
C LYS A 169 -18.94 7.96 -6.02
N THR A 170 -18.22 9.07 -6.17
CA THR A 170 -16.78 9.13 -5.87
C THR A 170 -16.56 8.89 -4.37
N GLY A 171 -15.60 8.05 -4.04
CA GLY A 171 -15.37 7.60 -2.66
C GLY A 171 -16.02 6.25 -2.33
N ASP A 172 -17.06 5.84 -3.08
CA ASP A 172 -17.62 4.49 -2.95
C ASP A 172 -16.59 3.44 -3.33
N SER A 173 -16.77 2.21 -2.88
CA SER A 173 -15.97 1.08 -3.30
C SER A 173 -16.81 0.01 -3.98
N LEU A 174 -16.22 -0.66 -4.95
CA LEU A 174 -16.83 -1.76 -5.68
C LEU A 174 -16.03 -3.03 -5.42
N LYS A 175 -16.72 -4.08 -4.99
CA LYS A 175 -16.16 -5.42 -4.96
C LYS A 175 -16.32 -6.04 -6.34
N ILE A 176 -15.22 -6.33 -6.99
CA ILE A 176 -15.18 -6.83 -8.36
C ILE A 176 -14.61 -8.25 -8.41
N SER A 177 -15.15 -9.08 -9.31
CA SER A 177 -14.63 -10.41 -9.57
C SER A 177 -13.32 -10.33 -10.38
N LEU A 178 -12.43 -11.28 -10.14
CA LEU A 178 -11.19 -11.47 -10.87
C LEU A 178 -11.22 -12.81 -11.61
N PRO A 179 -10.78 -12.87 -12.87
CA PRO A 179 -10.25 -11.80 -13.73
C PRO A 179 -11.32 -11.02 -14.54
N GLU A 180 -12.60 -11.37 -14.46
CA GLU A 180 -13.69 -10.91 -15.34
C GLU A 180 -14.09 -9.46 -15.14
N GLN A 181 -13.86 -8.89 -13.95
CA GLN A 181 -14.19 -7.50 -13.58
C GLN A 181 -15.71 -7.22 -13.50
N LYS A 182 -16.50 -8.22 -13.12
CA LYS A 182 -17.94 -8.02 -12.84
C LYS A 182 -18.08 -7.40 -11.45
N VAL A 183 -18.96 -6.44 -11.30
CA VAL A 183 -19.33 -5.87 -10.00
C VAL A 183 -20.14 -6.90 -9.23
N LEU A 184 -19.63 -7.32 -8.07
CA LEU A 184 -20.29 -8.26 -7.16
C LEU A 184 -21.09 -7.52 -6.10
N GLU A 185 -20.55 -6.44 -5.57
CA GLU A 185 -21.12 -5.69 -4.46
C GLU A 185 -20.73 -4.21 -4.57
N HIS A 186 -21.64 -3.33 -4.20
CA HIS A 186 -21.41 -1.90 -4.11
C HIS A 186 -21.38 -1.48 -2.63
N ILE A 187 -20.25 -1.01 -2.17
CA ILE A 187 -20.01 -0.52 -0.81
C ILE A 187 -20.11 1.00 -0.86
N LYS A 188 -21.22 1.55 -0.39
CA LYS A 188 -21.44 2.99 -0.34
C LYS A 188 -20.57 3.61 0.74
N PHE A 189 -19.94 4.74 0.42
CA PHE A 189 -19.21 5.54 1.38
C PHE A 189 -20.19 6.42 2.17
N GLY A 190 -20.16 6.33 3.49
CA GLY A 190 -21.04 7.10 4.38
C GLY A 190 -20.88 6.71 5.84
N GLU A 191 -21.72 7.26 6.68
CA GLU A 191 -21.77 6.97 8.11
C GLU A 191 -21.93 5.46 8.37
N GLY A 192 -21.23 4.95 9.38
CA GLY A 192 -21.23 3.54 9.76
C GLY A 192 -20.45 2.62 8.83
N THR A 193 -19.87 3.12 7.73
CA THR A 193 -19.09 2.28 6.82
C THR A 193 -17.69 2.05 7.36
N ARG A 194 -17.26 0.79 7.38
CA ARG A 194 -15.90 0.42 7.76
C ARG A 194 -14.92 0.80 6.68
N CYS A 195 -13.90 1.54 7.06
CA CYS A 195 -12.89 2.08 6.16
C CYS A 195 -11.47 1.74 6.60
N MET A 196 -10.58 1.60 5.62
CA MET A 196 -9.15 1.52 5.82
C MET A 196 -8.53 2.88 5.48
N LEU A 197 -7.64 3.37 6.33
CA LEU A 197 -6.91 4.60 6.09
C LEU A 197 -5.68 4.34 5.23
N VAL A 198 -5.64 4.97 4.05
CA VAL A 198 -4.55 4.79 3.06
C VAL A 198 -3.52 5.91 3.09
N GLY A 199 -3.72 6.93 3.94
CA GLY A 199 -2.80 8.07 4.09
C GLY A 199 -2.99 8.79 5.42
N GLY A 200 -2.13 9.80 5.64
CA GLY A 200 -2.14 10.58 6.87
C GLY A 200 -1.45 9.91 8.06
N VAL A 201 -1.66 10.44 9.26
CA VAL A 201 -1.03 9.97 10.50
C VAL A 201 -1.54 8.59 10.93
N HIS A 202 -2.77 8.27 10.59
CA HIS A 202 -3.46 7.02 11.00
C HIS A 202 -3.47 5.95 9.90
N VAL A 203 -2.55 6.03 8.94
CA VAL A 203 -2.44 5.07 7.83
C VAL A 203 -2.43 3.62 8.32
N GLY A 204 -3.11 2.73 7.58
CA GLY A 204 -3.22 1.30 7.88
C GLY A 204 -4.20 0.92 8.99
N LYS A 205 -4.81 1.90 9.67
CA LYS A 205 -5.87 1.61 10.64
C LYS A 205 -7.20 1.33 9.93
N LEU A 206 -7.99 0.45 10.54
CA LEU A 206 -9.39 0.22 10.19
C LEU A 206 -10.25 0.95 11.22
N ALA A 207 -11.19 1.75 10.76
CA ALA A 207 -12.12 2.48 11.61
C ALA A 207 -13.47 2.66 10.90
N ASP A 208 -14.51 2.84 11.68
CA ASP A 208 -15.87 3.06 11.17
C ASP A 208 -16.12 4.57 11.09
N VAL A 209 -16.71 5.04 9.99
CA VAL A 209 -17.01 6.45 9.75
C VAL A 209 -18.11 6.90 10.70
N THR A 210 -17.86 7.96 11.45
CA THR A 210 -18.85 8.58 12.32
C THR A 210 -19.66 9.65 11.59
N ASP A 211 -18.97 10.55 10.86
CA ASP A 211 -19.59 11.61 10.08
C ASP A 211 -18.76 12.00 8.87
N VAL A 212 -19.42 12.59 7.87
CA VAL A 212 -18.78 13.08 6.64
C VAL A 212 -19.12 14.56 6.45
N ILE A 213 -18.13 15.41 6.72
CA ILE A 213 -18.28 16.88 6.63
C ILE A 213 -17.97 17.32 5.20
N VAL A 214 -19.02 17.74 4.48
CA VAL A 214 -18.88 18.28 3.12
C VAL A 214 -18.54 19.75 3.18
N LYS A 215 -17.34 20.11 2.72
CA LYS A 215 -16.88 21.52 2.66
C LYS A 215 -17.33 22.15 1.35
N ARG A 216 -17.95 23.35 1.47
CA ARG A 216 -18.32 24.19 0.32
C ARG A 216 -17.14 25.02 -0.17
N SER A 217 -15.98 24.40 -0.37
CA SER A 217 -14.75 25.06 -0.80
C SER A 217 -13.96 24.10 -1.72
N SER A 218 -12.84 24.57 -2.27
CA SER A 218 -11.90 23.73 -3.03
C SER A 218 -11.08 22.76 -2.15
N MET A 219 -11.23 22.85 -0.83
CA MET A 219 -10.60 21.91 0.10
C MET A 219 -11.29 20.57 0.07
N PRO A 220 -10.56 19.45 0.22
CA PRO A 220 -11.17 18.11 0.29
C PRO A 220 -12.12 18.02 1.50
N ASN A 221 -13.16 17.21 1.36
CA ASN A 221 -14.10 16.92 2.45
C ASN A 221 -13.38 16.23 3.61
N GLU A 222 -13.88 16.43 4.81
CA GLU A 222 -13.37 15.77 6.02
C GLU A 222 -14.25 14.59 6.40
N VAL A 223 -13.63 13.59 6.99
CA VAL A 223 -14.29 12.39 7.50
C VAL A 223 -13.88 12.24 8.94
N GLU A 224 -14.86 12.12 9.81
CA GLU A 224 -14.68 11.90 11.23
C GLU A 224 -14.80 10.42 11.58
N PHE A 225 -13.93 9.99 12.46
CA PHE A 225 -13.88 8.68 13.06
C PHE A 225 -13.91 8.83 14.58
N GLU A 226 -14.06 7.76 15.31
CA GLU A 226 -13.99 7.80 16.76
C GLU A 226 -12.60 8.25 17.24
N GLY A 227 -12.52 9.50 17.73
CA GLY A 227 -11.32 10.11 18.31
C GLY A 227 -10.34 10.77 17.33
N PHE A 228 -10.61 10.79 16.02
CA PHE A 228 -9.77 11.51 15.04
C PHE A 228 -10.52 11.82 13.75
N GLY A 229 -10.02 12.81 12.99
CA GLY A 229 -10.52 13.16 11.67
C GLY A 229 -9.45 13.08 10.59
N THR A 230 -9.86 12.90 9.34
CA THR A 230 -8.98 12.91 8.16
C THR A 230 -9.70 13.41 6.92
N ILE A 231 -8.98 13.58 5.81
CA ILE A 231 -9.56 13.96 4.53
C ILE A 231 -10.07 12.74 3.76
N THR A 232 -11.09 12.95 2.92
CA THR A 232 -11.72 11.87 2.12
C THR A 232 -10.72 11.11 1.26
N ASP A 233 -9.66 11.78 0.76
CA ASP A 233 -8.64 11.16 -0.10
C ASP A 233 -7.84 10.06 0.60
N ASN A 234 -7.76 10.13 1.93
CA ASN A 234 -7.05 9.16 2.76
C ASN A 234 -7.92 7.96 3.17
N VAL A 235 -9.19 7.96 2.80
CA VAL A 235 -10.17 6.95 3.24
C VAL A 235 -10.46 5.97 2.10
N PHE A 236 -10.49 4.69 2.41
CA PHE A 236 -10.81 3.61 1.50
C PHE A 236 -11.92 2.75 2.13
N SER A 237 -13.12 2.79 1.57
CA SER A 237 -14.26 2.01 2.07
C SER A 237 -14.05 0.53 1.80
N VAL A 238 -14.08 -0.27 2.84
CA VAL A 238 -13.84 -1.72 2.77
C VAL A 238 -15.11 -2.51 3.06
N GLY A 239 -16.03 -1.92 3.83
CA GLY A 239 -17.22 -2.59 4.30
C GLY A 239 -16.88 -3.79 5.19
N ASN A 240 -17.66 -4.86 5.08
CA ASN A 240 -17.48 -6.08 5.86
C ASN A 240 -16.45 -7.05 5.26
N CYS A 241 -15.62 -6.59 4.29
CA CYS A 241 -14.59 -7.45 3.71
C CYS A 241 -13.47 -7.73 4.70
N THR A 242 -13.06 -8.98 4.85
CA THR A 242 -11.86 -9.40 5.59
C THR A 242 -10.62 -8.90 4.88
N LEU A 243 -9.75 -8.19 5.61
CA LEU A 243 -8.47 -7.65 5.15
C LEU A 243 -7.30 -8.30 5.87
#